data_c4e1a707cd57287a69f3c2ed17fe02ba
#
_entry.id   c4e1a707cd57287a69f3c2ed17fe02ba
#
_cell.length_a   1.000
_cell.length_b   1.000
_cell.length_c   1.000
_cell.angle_alpha   90.00
_cell.angle_beta   90.00
_cell.angle_gamma   90.00
#
_symmetry.space_group_name_H-M   'P 1'
#
loop_
_entity.id
_entity.type
_entity.pdbx_description
1 polymer ?
#
loop_
_entity_poly.entity_id
_entity_poly.type
_entity_poly.pdbx_seq_one_letter_code
_entity_poly.pdbx_strand_id
1 'polypeptide(L)'
;MSDEQTSPGRLLDSPDFSIRVAQLTDLTGLTDILADSFHSQAGLRHWLYPLLRLGIYEDLRNRLRATTPNYACLVAVHTTLRAERSDSDSADDLIGTVEMALRHPHVFQFHQAKYLYLSNLAVRAEHRRQGVAYHLLTACESIALSWGFQDIYLHVLENNYQARRLYLKTGYKLQQADPSWSAWLLRQPRRLLLHKHLSPAATRRTTPV
;
A
#
# COMPACT_ATOMS: atom_id res chain seq x y z
N MET A 1 39.02 10.43 -1.33
CA MET A 1 38.09 9.84 -0.37
C MET A 1 36.75 10.40 -0.78
N SER A 2 36.03 9.60 -1.54
CA SER A 2 34.72 9.99 -2.12
C SER A 2 33.63 9.46 -1.21
N ASP A 3 32.84 10.38 -0.64
CA ASP A 3 31.68 10.05 0.15
C ASP A 3 30.59 9.45 -0.75
N GLU A 4 30.40 8.16 -0.65
CA GLU A 4 29.30 7.41 -1.26
C GLU A 4 28.03 7.70 -0.46
N GLN A 5 27.29 8.74 -0.89
CA GLN A 5 25.95 9.02 -0.40
C GLN A 5 25.04 7.86 -0.81
N THR A 6 24.76 6.98 0.15
CA THR A 6 23.79 5.89 0.03
C THR A 6 22.40 6.50 -0.17
N SER A 7 21.96 6.55 -1.40
CA SER A 7 20.57 6.87 -1.75
C SER A 7 19.62 5.89 -1.07
N PRO A 8 18.46 6.34 -0.51
CA PRO A 8 17.48 5.44 0.11
C PRO A 8 17.03 4.42 -0.93
N GLY A 9 17.21 3.12 -0.61
CA GLY A 9 17.12 2.00 -1.53
C GLY A 9 15.86 1.98 -2.37
N ARG A 10 16.02 2.10 -3.67
CA ARG A 10 14.98 1.85 -4.66
C ARG A 10 14.63 0.38 -4.65
N LEU A 11 13.35 0.05 -4.52
CA LEU A 11 12.86 -1.32 -4.44
C LEU A 11 12.50 -1.90 -5.83
N LEU A 12 11.96 -1.05 -6.72
CA LEU A 12 11.61 -1.42 -8.10
C LEU A 12 11.63 -0.15 -8.97
N ASP A 13 12.18 -0.24 -10.15
CA ASP A 13 12.18 0.80 -11.17
C ASP A 13 11.32 0.39 -12.36
N SER A 14 10.49 1.31 -12.81
CA SER A 14 9.82 1.32 -14.12
C SER A 14 10.35 2.54 -14.88
N PRO A 15 10.29 2.59 -16.23
CA PRO A 15 10.77 3.76 -16.97
C PRO A 15 10.11 5.06 -16.51
N ASP A 16 8.86 5.01 -16.05
CA ASP A 16 8.08 6.19 -15.73
C ASP A 16 8.01 6.51 -14.22
N PHE A 17 8.28 5.55 -13.34
CA PHE A 17 8.21 5.75 -11.88
C PHE A 17 9.12 4.80 -11.11
N SER A 18 9.49 5.19 -9.90
CA SER A 18 10.24 4.35 -8.95
C SER A 18 9.46 4.13 -7.65
N ILE A 19 9.74 3.01 -6.95
CA ILE A 19 9.13 2.70 -5.66
C ILE A 19 10.20 2.77 -4.57
N ARG A 20 9.86 3.49 -3.49
CA ARG A 20 10.71 3.62 -2.32
C ARG A 20 9.89 3.62 -1.01
N VAL A 21 10.58 3.50 0.10
CA VAL A 21 9.98 3.71 1.42
C VAL A 21 9.61 5.19 1.57
N ALA A 22 8.45 5.45 2.16
CA ALA A 22 7.97 6.79 2.45
C ALA A 22 8.83 7.48 3.52
N GLN A 23 8.98 8.79 3.39
CA GLN A 23 9.68 9.67 4.32
C GLN A 23 8.70 10.66 4.96
N LEU A 24 9.11 11.35 6.02
CA LEU A 24 8.27 12.39 6.64
C LEU A 24 7.96 13.56 5.70
N THR A 25 8.83 13.82 4.74
CA THR A 25 8.61 14.82 3.69
C THR A 25 7.47 14.46 2.74
N ASP A 26 7.09 13.18 2.66
CA ASP A 26 6.01 12.70 1.81
C ASP A 26 4.61 12.89 2.44
N LEU A 27 4.52 13.29 3.72
CA LEU A 27 3.27 13.32 4.48
C LEU A 27 2.14 14.07 3.79
N THR A 28 2.42 15.23 3.20
CA THR A 28 1.42 16.04 2.51
C THR A 28 0.87 15.29 1.30
N GLY A 29 1.73 14.81 0.41
CA GLY A 29 1.32 14.07 -0.79
C GLY A 29 0.61 12.75 -0.46
N LEU A 30 1.07 12.02 0.56
CA LEU A 30 0.39 10.82 1.08
C LEU A 30 -1.02 11.12 1.57
N THR A 31 -1.16 12.20 2.34
CA THR A 31 -2.45 12.63 2.88
C THR A 31 -3.42 12.96 1.75
N ASP A 32 -2.96 13.65 0.72
CA ASP A 32 -3.78 14.03 -0.43
C ASP A 32 -4.24 12.80 -1.21
N ILE A 33 -3.33 11.88 -1.55
CA ILE A 33 -3.67 10.63 -2.26
C ILE A 33 -4.72 9.82 -1.48
N LEU A 34 -4.57 9.70 -0.16
CA LEU A 34 -5.49 8.92 0.66
C LEU A 34 -6.83 9.64 0.84
N ALA A 35 -6.83 10.95 1.11
CA ALA A 35 -8.05 11.73 1.26
C ALA A 35 -8.91 11.68 -0.02
N ASP A 36 -8.30 11.83 -1.19
CA ASP A 36 -8.98 11.74 -2.49
C ASP A 36 -9.53 10.33 -2.75
N SER A 37 -8.79 9.31 -2.37
CA SER A 37 -9.23 7.91 -2.49
C SER A 37 -10.48 7.62 -1.65
N PHE A 38 -10.57 8.16 -0.45
CA PHE A 38 -11.74 8.01 0.42
C PHE A 38 -12.91 8.88 -0.02
N HIS A 39 -12.66 10.09 -0.50
CA HIS A 39 -13.71 11.00 -0.96
C HIS A 39 -14.50 10.42 -2.14
N SER A 40 -13.81 9.77 -3.08
CA SER A 40 -14.44 9.16 -4.25
C SER A 40 -15.34 7.97 -3.92
N GLN A 41 -15.15 7.33 -2.76
CA GLN A 41 -15.91 6.13 -2.36
C GLN A 41 -17.08 6.43 -1.41
N ALA A 42 -17.02 7.51 -0.65
CA ALA A 42 -17.93 7.72 0.49
C ALA A 42 -19.07 8.70 0.23
N GLY A 43 -19.08 9.44 -0.88
CA GLY A 43 -20.06 10.51 -1.10
C GLY A 43 -20.07 11.53 0.05
N LEU A 44 -18.97 11.63 0.78
CA LEU A 44 -18.81 12.45 1.97
C LEU A 44 -19.04 13.92 1.63
N ARG A 45 -19.87 14.56 2.44
CA ARG A 45 -20.16 15.98 2.32
C ARG A 45 -18.86 16.77 2.32
N HIS A 46 -18.69 17.63 1.37
CA HIS A 46 -17.49 18.45 1.13
C HIS A 46 -16.94 19.16 2.39
N TRP A 47 -17.79 19.48 3.35
CA TRP A 47 -17.40 20.15 4.59
C TRP A 47 -16.58 19.26 5.57
N LEU A 48 -16.67 17.92 5.47
CA LEU A 48 -15.89 16.99 6.30
C LEU A 48 -14.48 16.70 5.75
N TYR A 49 -14.20 17.08 4.51
CA TYR A 49 -12.93 16.81 3.84
C TYR A 49 -11.71 17.35 4.61
N PRO A 50 -11.70 18.60 5.13
CA PRO A 50 -10.56 19.12 5.88
C PRO A 50 -10.28 18.34 7.17
N LEU A 51 -11.35 17.92 7.87
CA LEU A 51 -11.22 17.14 9.10
C LEU A 51 -10.70 15.73 8.82
N LEU A 52 -11.18 15.08 7.75
CA LEU A 52 -10.68 13.80 7.29
C LEU A 52 -9.20 13.88 6.93
N ARG A 53 -8.80 14.91 6.19
CA ARG A 53 -7.41 15.16 5.79
C ARG A 53 -6.50 15.34 7.01
N LEU A 54 -6.94 16.11 8.00
CA LEU A 54 -6.18 16.30 9.24
C LEU A 54 -6.02 14.98 10.01
N GLY A 55 -7.08 14.18 10.12
CA GLY A 55 -7.02 12.88 10.77
C GLY A 55 -6.06 11.90 10.08
N ILE A 56 -6.09 11.85 8.74
CA ILE A 56 -5.16 11.03 7.95
C ILE A 56 -3.71 11.51 8.16
N TYR A 57 -3.47 12.82 8.12
CA TYR A 57 -2.14 13.41 8.30
C TYR A 57 -1.52 13.03 9.66
N GLU A 58 -2.25 13.23 10.76
CA GLU A 58 -1.74 12.91 12.10
C GLU A 58 -1.52 11.40 12.30
N ASP A 59 -2.40 10.56 11.76
CA ASP A 59 -2.26 9.11 11.84
C ASP A 59 -1.02 8.63 11.05
N LEU A 60 -0.83 9.10 9.82
CA LEU A 60 0.38 8.81 9.02
C LEU A 60 1.65 9.31 9.70
N ARG A 61 1.64 10.54 10.21
CA ARG A 61 2.77 11.13 10.91
C ARG A 61 3.20 10.29 12.10
N ASN A 62 2.25 9.84 12.89
CA ASN A 62 2.51 8.98 14.04
C ASN A 62 3.10 7.62 13.62
N ARG A 63 2.55 7.00 12.56
CA ARG A 63 3.05 5.72 12.05
C ARG A 63 4.44 5.84 11.43
N LEU A 64 4.72 6.88 10.64
CA LEU A 64 6.03 7.08 10.03
C LEU A 64 7.12 7.44 11.03
N ARG A 65 6.77 8.06 12.17
CA ARG A 65 7.69 8.33 13.27
C ARG A 65 7.95 7.12 14.17
N ALA A 66 6.98 6.23 14.27
CA ALA A 66 7.10 5.05 15.10
C ALA A 66 8.05 4.04 14.46
N THR A 67 9.12 3.65 15.16
CA THR A 67 9.98 2.55 14.75
C THR A 67 9.27 1.21 15.04
N THR A 68 8.24 0.91 14.27
CA THR A 68 7.46 -0.32 14.44
C THR A 68 8.10 -1.45 13.62
N PRO A 69 8.49 -2.58 14.23
CA PRO A 69 9.03 -3.70 13.49
C PRO A 69 7.99 -4.26 12.50
N ASN A 70 8.45 -4.64 11.32
CA ASN A 70 7.62 -5.16 10.24
C ASN A 70 6.47 -4.21 9.83
N TYR A 71 6.78 -2.92 9.75
CA TYR A 71 5.96 -1.88 9.15
C TYR A 71 6.70 -1.27 7.97
N ALA A 72 6.02 -1.08 6.85
CA ALA A 72 6.52 -0.32 5.71
C ALA A 72 5.37 0.48 5.07
N CYS A 73 5.62 1.75 4.82
CA CYS A 73 4.82 2.58 3.94
C CYS A 73 5.63 2.80 2.66
N LEU A 74 5.11 2.38 1.52
CA LEU A 74 5.76 2.53 0.23
C LEU A 74 5.07 3.61 -0.59
N VAL A 75 5.86 4.35 -1.35
CA VAL A 75 5.41 5.36 -2.29
C VAL A 75 5.94 5.07 -3.69
N ALA A 76 5.11 5.30 -4.68
CA ALA A 76 5.50 5.38 -6.08
C ALA A 76 5.68 6.85 -6.46
N VAL A 77 6.84 7.17 -7.04
CA VAL A 77 7.27 8.54 -7.37
C VAL A 77 7.54 8.62 -8.87
N HIS A 78 7.02 9.63 -9.54
CA HIS A 78 7.24 9.82 -10.97
C HIS A 78 8.71 10.16 -11.25
N THR A 79 9.35 9.44 -12.19
CA THR A 79 10.80 9.57 -12.43
C THR A 79 11.15 10.82 -13.21
N THR A 80 10.33 11.22 -14.17
CA THR A 80 10.61 12.32 -15.10
C THR A 80 10.56 13.69 -14.43
N LEU A 81 9.66 13.89 -13.45
CA LEU A 81 9.52 15.16 -12.74
C LEU A 81 10.71 15.43 -11.80
N ARG A 82 11.38 14.37 -11.33
CA ARG A 82 12.54 14.48 -10.43
C ARG A 82 13.81 14.97 -11.11
N ALA A 83 13.95 14.72 -12.43
CA ALA A 83 15.14 15.12 -13.17
C ALA A 83 15.16 16.61 -13.53
N GLU A 84 13.99 17.26 -13.56
CA GLU A 84 13.82 18.64 -14.02
C GLU A 84 13.63 19.67 -12.89
N ARG A 85 13.40 19.22 -11.65
CA ARG A 85 13.14 20.09 -10.50
C ARG A 85 14.22 19.96 -9.42
N SER A 86 14.82 21.10 -9.07
CA SER A 86 15.65 21.24 -7.87
C SER A 86 14.76 21.15 -6.61
N ASP A 87 15.09 20.25 -5.75
CA ASP A 87 14.89 19.99 -4.30
C ASP A 87 13.66 20.51 -3.52
N SER A 88 12.68 21.21 -4.06
CA SER A 88 11.71 21.92 -3.20
C SER A 88 10.25 21.40 -3.15
N ASP A 89 9.80 20.49 -4.06
CA ASP A 89 8.39 20.06 -4.06
C ASP A 89 8.21 18.54 -4.28
N SER A 90 8.59 17.76 -3.27
CA SER A 90 8.44 16.30 -3.26
C SER A 90 6.97 15.81 -3.22
N ALA A 91 6.01 16.67 -2.87
CA ALA A 91 4.62 16.28 -2.67
C ALA A 91 3.87 16.00 -3.99
N ASP A 92 4.21 16.74 -5.06
CA ASP A 92 3.54 16.62 -6.36
C ASP A 92 4.01 15.41 -7.18
N ASP A 93 5.16 14.84 -6.83
CA ASP A 93 5.73 13.70 -7.54
C ASP A 93 5.17 12.35 -7.09
N LEU A 94 4.44 12.30 -5.97
CA LEU A 94 3.86 11.06 -5.49
C LEU A 94 2.61 10.68 -6.30
N ILE A 95 2.66 9.49 -6.91
CA ILE A 95 1.59 8.97 -7.76
C ILE A 95 0.81 7.82 -7.14
N GLY A 96 1.31 7.20 -6.07
CA GLY A 96 0.63 6.12 -5.38
C GLY A 96 1.29 5.74 -4.07
N THR A 97 0.57 4.98 -3.25
CA THR A 97 1.04 4.51 -1.94
C THR A 97 0.43 3.16 -1.57
N VAL A 98 1.09 2.44 -0.66
CA VAL A 98 0.57 1.27 0.04
C VAL A 98 1.25 1.16 1.40
N GLU A 99 0.52 0.72 2.40
CA GLU A 99 1.07 0.38 3.71
C GLU A 99 1.00 -1.13 3.96
N MET A 100 2.04 -1.66 4.61
CA MET A 100 2.10 -3.03 5.08
C MET A 100 2.54 -3.04 6.54
N ALA A 101 1.82 -3.78 7.38
CA ALA A 101 2.09 -3.88 8.81
C ALA A 101 1.85 -5.29 9.34
N LEU A 102 2.65 -5.69 10.32
CA LEU A 102 2.39 -6.90 11.09
C LEU A 102 1.13 -6.72 11.95
N ARG A 103 0.20 -7.66 11.83
CA ARG A 103 -1.01 -7.70 12.65
C ARG A 103 -0.99 -8.92 13.56
N HIS A 104 -1.49 -8.72 14.77
CA HIS A 104 -1.76 -9.80 15.70
C HIS A 104 -3.22 -10.25 15.52
N PRO A 105 -3.52 -11.55 15.59
CA PRO A 105 -4.90 -12.01 15.55
C PRO A 105 -5.67 -11.43 16.75
N HIS A 106 -6.83 -10.86 16.48
CA HIS A 106 -7.78 -10.55 17.54
C HIS A 106 -8.39 -11.87 18.06
N VAL A 107 -8.77 -11.88 19.34
CA VAL A 107 -9.26 -13.06 20.12
C VAL A 107 -10.37 -13.87 19.42
N PHE A 108 -11.03 -13.31 18.43
CA PHE A 108 -12.13 -13.95 17.66
C PHE A 108 -11.74 -14.42 16.25
N GLN A 109 -10.46 -14.34 15.85
CA GLN A 109 -10.01 -14.85 14.54
C GLN A 109 -9.26 -16.15 14.74
N PHE A 110 -9.63 -17.16 13.94
CA PHE A 110 -9.09 -18.54 14.01
C PHE A 110 -7.60 -18.69 13.67
N HIS A 111 -6.91 -17.62 13.32
CA HIS A 111 -5.47 -17.66 13.03
C HIS A 111 -4.68 -17.22 14.27
N GLN A 112 -3.96 -18.15 14.87
CA GLN A 112 -3.10 -17.89 16.04
C GLN A 112 -1.75 -17.26 15.65
N ALA A 113 -1.39 -17.23 14.36
CA ALA A 113 -0.12 -16.73 13.89
C ALA A 113 -0.19 -15.24 13.52
N LYS A 114 0.92 -14.52 13.75
CA LYS A 114 1.13 -13.15 13.24
C LYS A 114 1.10 -13.18 11.71
N TYR A 115 0.45 -12.20 11.08
CA TYR A 115 0.34 -12.11 9.62
C TYR A 115 0.58 -10.67 9.14
N LEU A 116 1.07 -10.53 7.92
CA LEU A 116 1.19 -9.23 7.28
C LEU A 116 -0.14 -8.80 6.67
N TYR A 117 -0.45 -7.53 6.85
CA TYR A 117 -1.69 -6.93 6.37
C TYR A 117 -1.40 -5.69 5.55
N LEU A 118 -1.94 -5.65 4.31
CA LEU A 118 -1.88 -4.50 3.43
C LEU A 118 -3.08 -3.58 3.64
N SER A 119 -2.80 -2.30 3.67
CA SER A 119 -3.79 -1.22 3.77
C SER A 119 -3.37 -0.03 2.91
N ASN A 120 -4.29 0.91 2.73
CA ASN A 120 -4.01 2.21 2.11
C ASN A 120 -3.37 2.13 0.71
N LEU A 121 -3.69 1.08 -0.07
CA LEU A 121 -3.30 1.04 -1.48
C LEU A 121 -4.15 2.06 -2.26
N ALA A 122 -3.50 3.11 -2.71
CA ALA A 122 -4.12 4.18 -3.47
C ALA A 122 -3.20 4.66 -4.60
N VAL A 123 -3.79 5.07 -5.72
CA VAL A 123 -3.09 5.64 -6.88
C VAL A 123 -3.86 6.85 -7.36
N ARG A 124 -3.16 7.97 -7.61
CA ARG A 124 -3.74 9.19 -8.17
C ARG A 124 -4.54 8.88 -9.44
N ALA A 125 -5.64 9.57 -9.65
CA ALA A 125 -6.59 9.27 -10.71
C ALA A 125 -5.92 9.27 -12.10
N GLU A 126 -5.07 10.24 -12.37
CA GLU A 126 -4.32 10.45 -13.61
C GLU A 126 -3.27 9.39 -13.89
N HIS A 127 -2.79 8.69 -12.85
CA HIS A 127 -1.77 7.63 -12.96
C HIS A 127 -2.35 6.21 -12.81
N ARG A 128 -3.68 6.09 -12.82
CA ARG A 128 -4.33 4.76 -12.78
C ARG A 128 -4.15 4.04 -14.11
N ARG A 129 -4.22 2.70 -14.08
CA ARG A 129 -4.11 1.78 -15.23
C ARG A 129 -2.72 1.75 -15.88
N GLN A 130 -1.72 2.36 -15.28
CA GLN A 130 -0.32 2.39 -15.72
C GLN A 130 0.55 1.37 -14.96
N GLY A 131 -0.05 0.44 -14.21
CA GLY A 131 0.70 -0.60 -13.50
C GLY A 131 1.19 -0.21 -12.10
N VAL A 132 1.05 1.06 -11.66
CA VAL A 132 1.57 1.56 -10.37
C VAL A 132 1.14 0.68 -9.19
N ALA A 133 -0.15 0.37 -9.07
CA ALA A 133 -0.65 -0.48 -7.98
C ALA A 133 -0.11 -1.91 -8.03
N TYR A 134 0.12 -2.46 -9.23
CA TYR A 134 0.73 -3.78 -9.40
C TYR A 134 2.16 -3.80 -8.86
N HIS A 135 2.96 -2.81 -9.22
CA HIS A 135 4.36 -2.70 -8.75
C HIS A 135 4.46 -2.44 -7.25
N LEU A 136 3.57 -1.61 -6.68
CA LEU A 136 3.46 -1.41 -5.23
C LEU A 136 3.18 -2.73 -4.49
N LEU A 137 2.24 -3.55 -4.98
CA LEU A 137 1.96 -4.88 -4.41
C LEU A 137 3.17 -5.80 -4.52
N THR A 138 3.84 -5.86 -5.68
CA THR A 138 5.03 -6.69 -5.88
C THR A 138 6.18 -6.27 -4.95
N ALA A 139 6.37 -4.97 -4.71
CA ALA A 139 7.35 -4.47 -3.75
C ALA A 139 7.02 -4.93 -2.31
N CYS A 140 5.74 -4.85 -1.90
CA CYS A 140 5.31 -5.38 -0.61
C CYS A 140 5.57 -6.88 -0.48
N GLU A 141 5.31 -7.67 -1.52
CA GLU A 141 5.56 -9.11 -1.53
C GLU A 141 7.04 -9.45 -1.35
N SER A 142 7.93 -8.70 -2.02
CA SER A 142 9.38 -8.85 -1.87
C SER A 142 9.84 -8.52 -0.45
N ILE A 143 9.31 -7.44 0.14
CA ILE A 143 9.62 -7.05 1.53
C ILE A 143 9.08 -8.11 2.50
N ALA A 144 7.86 -8.62 2.30
CA ALA A 144 7.28 -9.65 3.14
C ALA A 144 8.17 -10.90 3.21
N LEU A 145 8.65 -11.37 2.05
CA LEU A 145 9.58 -12.50 1.97
C LEU A 145 10.90 -12.21 2.68
N SER A 146 11.46 -10.99 2.54
CA SER A 146 12.69 -10.60 3.24
C SER A 146 12.52 -10.56 4.77
N TRP A 147 11.31 -10.29 5.26
CA TRP A 147 10.97 -10.36 6.68
C TRP A 147 10.62 -11.77 7.16
N GLY A 148 10.65 -12.78 6.25
CA GLY A 148 10.35 -14.18 6.57
C GLY A 148 8.86 -14.52 6.61
N PHE A 149 7.98 -13.67 6.07
CA PHE A 149 6.55 -13.92 5.99
C PHE A 149 6.15 -14.42 4.60
N GLN A 150 5.27 -15.41 4.59
CA GLN A 150 4.74 -15.99 3.35
C GLN A 150 3.27 -15.66 3.12
N ASP A 151 2.56 -15.15 4.12
CA ASP A 151 1.14 -14.91 4.04
C ASP A 151 0.81 -13.42 4.18
N ILE A 152 0.13 -12.89 3.18
CA ILE A 152 -0.31 -11.51 3.13
C ILE A 152 -1.84 -11.45 3.00
N TYR A 153 -2.44 -10.59 3.81
CA TYR A 153 -3.88 -10.37 3.85
C TYR A 153 -4.23 -8.92 3.55
N LEU A 154 -5.41 -8.71 3.00
CA LEU A 154 -6.00 -7.39 2.82
C LEU A 154 -7.53 -7.48 2.81
N HIS A 155 -8.19 -6.34 3.06
CA HIS A 155 -9.62 -6.24 2.83
C HIS A 155 -9.93 -5.36 1.61
N VAL A 156 -10.99 -5.73 0.90
CA VAL A 156 -11.55 -4.92 -0.18
C VAL A 156 -13.07 -4.90 -0.07
N LEU A 157 -13.69 -3.78 -0.42
CA LEU A 157 -15.15 -3.70 -0.50
C LEU A 157 -15.67 -4.51 -1.70
N GLU A 158 -16.78 -5.20 -1.52
CA GLU A 158 -17.40 -6.06 -2.55
C GLU A 158 -17.72 -5.28 -3.83
N ASN A 159 -18.13 -4.02 -3.72
CA ASN A 159 -18.44 -3.13 -4.83
C ASN A 159 -17.22 -2.45 -5.46
N ASN A 160 -16.01 -2.61 -4.89
CA ASN A 160 -14.78 -2.10 -5.50
C ASN A 160 -14.24 -3.09 -6.55
N TYR A 161 -14.94 -3.17 -7.69
CA TYR A 161 -14.62 -4.13 -8.76
C TYR A 161 -13.22 -3.93 -9.34
N GLN A 162 -12.73 -2.69 -9.38
CA GLN A 162 -11.40 -2.39 -9.94
C GLN A 162 -10.29 -2.95 -9.06
N ALA A 163 -10.35 -2.70 -7.75
CA ALA A 163 -9.37 -3.22 -6.80
C ALA A 163 -9.45 -4.76 -6.71
N ARG A 164 -10.66 -5.34 -6.67
CA ARG A 164 -10.87 -6.79 -6.68
C ARG A 164 -10.21 -7.45 -7.89
N ARG A 165 -10.43 -6.89 -9.10
CA ARG A 165 -9.83 -7.41 -10.33
C ARG A 165 -8.30 -7.35 -10.29
N LEU A 166 -7.71 -6.29 -9.72
CA LEU A 166 -6.27 -6.17 -9.52
C LEU A 166 -5.77 -7.29 -8.59
N TYR A 167 -6.35 -7.43 -7.39
CA TYR A 167 -5.91 -8.42 -6.42
C TYR A 167 -6.05 -9.85 -6.95
N LEU A 168 -7.15 -10.20 -7.59
CA LEU A 168 -7.32 -11.53 -8.19
C LEU A 168 -6.27 -11.79 -9.29
N LYS A 169 -5.99 -10.79 -10.14
CA LYS A 169 -4.97 -10.88 -11.19
C LYS A 169 -3.56 -11.04 -10.62
N THR A 170 -3.29 -10.48 -9.43
CA THR A 170 -2.00 -10.60 -8.73
C THR A 170 -1.92 -11.83 -7.83
N GLY A 171 -2.92 -12.73 -7.87
CA GLY A 171 -2.87 -14.03 -7.20
C GLY A 171 -3.48 -14.06 -5.80
N TYR A 172 -4.11 -12.99 -5.34
CA TYR A 172 -4.89 -13.01 -4.10
C TYR A 172 -6.17 -13.81 -4.31
N LYS A 173 -6.58 -14.57 -3.29
CA LYS A 173 -7.78 -15.39 -3.29
C LYS A 173 -8.73 -14.92 -2.18
N LEU A 174 -10.03 -15.08 -2.42
CA LEU A 174 -11.04 -14.81 -1.40
C LEU A 174 -10.89 -15.85 -0.27
N GLN A 175 -10.64 -15.36 0.93
CA GLN A 175 -10.55 -16.17 2.15
C GLN A 175 -11.87 -16.17 2.90
N GLN A 176 -12.48 -15.00 3.07
CA GLN A 176 -13.71 -14.81 3.82
C GLN A 176 -14.46 -13.58 3.35
N ALA A 177 -15.79 -13.61 3.43
CA ALA A 177 -16.62 -12.42 3.35
C ALA A 177 -17.16 -12.13 4.76
N ASP A 178 -17.03 -10.89 5.23
CA ASP A 178 -17.52 -10.52 6.56
C ASP A 178 -19.03 -10.71 6.63
N PRO A 179 -19.53 -11.53 7.57
CA PRO A 179 -20.96 -11.72 7.78
C PRO A 179 -21.51 -10.49 8.52
N SER A 180 -21.67 -9.38 7.84
CA SER A 180 -22.15 -8.16 8.48
C SER A 180 -23.66 -8.06 8.38
N TRP A 181 -24.36 -8.38 9.47
CA TRP A 181 -25.78 -8.07 9.66
C TRP A 181 -26.05 -6.56 9.51
N SER A 182 -25.09 -5.71 9.95
CA SER A 182 -25.13 -4.26 9.79
C SER A 182 -24.99 -3.82 8.32
N ALA A 183 -24.22 -4.53 7.49
CA ALA A 183 -24.12 -4.24 6.07
C ALA A 183 -25.46 -4.45 5.35
N TRP A 184 -26.21 -5.48 5.72
CA TRP A 184 -27.54 -5.72 5.18
C TRP A 184 -28.54 -4.63 5.59
N LEU A 185 -28.54 -4.25 6.88
CA LEU A 185 -29.45 -3.24 7.42
C LEU A 185 -29.14 -1.83 6.89
N LEU A 186 -27.85 -1.49 6.73
CA LEU A 186 -27.38 -0.16 6.32
C LEU A 186 -27.06 -0.05 4.82
N ARG A 187 -27.36 -1.09 4.03
CA ARG A 187 -27.01 -1.16 2.58
C ARG A 187 -25.54 -0.85 2.29
N GLN A 188 -24.66 -1.14 3.22
CA GLN A 188 -23.22 -0.95 3.01
C GLN A 188 -22.61 -2.17 2.30
N PRO A 189 -21.63 -1.95 1.39
CA PRO A 189 -20.97 -3.06 0.72
C PRO A 189 -20.19 -3.90 1.73
N ARG A 190 -20.22 -5.23 1.54
CA ARG A 190 -19.48 -6.17 2.40
C ARG A 190 -17.99 -5.96 2.25
N ARG A 191 -17.24 -6.25 3.31
CA ARG A 191 -15.79 -6.35 3.26
C ARG A 191 -15.41 -7.80 2.94
N LEU A 192 -14.54 -7.96 1.97
CA LEU A 192 -13.98 -9.24 1.56
C LEU A 192 -12.54 -9.32 2.05
N LEU A 193 -12.21 -10.34 2.83
CA LEU A 193 -10.85 -10.67 3.21
C LEU A 193 -10.20 -11.47 2.08
N LEU A 194 -9.14 -10.95 1.52
CA LEU A 194 -8.33 -11.62 0.53
C LEU A 194 -6.98 -12.04 1.13
N HIS A 195 -6.47 -13.16 0.68
CA HIS A 195 -5.22 -13.77 1.11
C HIS A 195 -4.37 -14.15 -0.09
N LYS A 196 -3.07 -14.00 0.04
CA LYS A 196 -2.07 -14.53 -0.89
C LYS A 196 -0.96 -15.21 -0.12
N HIS A 197 -0.69 -16.47 -0.49
CA HIS A 197 0.50 -17.19 -0.04
C HIS A 197 1.64 -16.94 -1.02
N LEU A 198 2.79 -16.47 -0.49
CA LEU A 198 3.99 -16.17 -1.26
C LEU A 198 4.89 -17.42 -1.27
N SER A 199 5.24 -17.89 -2.45
CA SER A 199 6.30 -18.89 -2.58
C SER A 199 7.64 -18.17 -2.72
N PRO A 200 8.67 -18.51 -1.92
CA PRO A 200 10.03 -18.03 -2.18
C PRO A 200 10.38 -18.39 -3.63
N ALA A 201 10.83 -17.42 -4.42
CA ALA A 201 11.30 -17.70 -5.77
C ALA A 201 12.40 -18.78 -5.65
N ALA A 202 12.19 -19.90 -6.32
CA ALA A 202 13.22 -20.96 -6.37
C ALA A 202 14.48 -20.29 -6.93
N THR A 203 15.48 -20.11 -6.09
CA THR A 203 16.80 -19.64 -6.48
C THR A 203 17.26 -20.59 -7.56
N ARG A 204 17.31 -20.16 -8.82
CA ARG A 204 17.93 -20.93 -9.89
C ARG A 204 19.36 -21.19 -9.43
N ARG A 205 19.62 -22.37 -8.89
CA ARG A 205 20.97 -22.88 -8.72
C ARG A 205 21.54 -22.99 -10.13
N THR A 206 22.32 -22.02 -10.53
CA THR A 206 23.28 -22.21 -11.62
C THR A 206 24.28 -23.23 -11.08
N THR A 207 24.11 -24.48 -11.47
CA THR A 207 25.10 -25.52 -11.28
C THR A 207 26.30 -25.11 -12.17
N PRO A 208 27.50 -24.89 -11.64
CA PRO A 208 28.66 -24.75 -12.48
C PRO A 208 28.99 -26.15 -13.04
N VAL A 209 29.10 -26.21 -14.36
CA VAL A 209 29.73 -27.32 -15.11
C VAL A 209 31.21 -27.08 -15.16
#